data_384da5415c9853ddd012686b507d685b
#
_entry.id   384da5415c9853ddd012686b507d685b
#
_cell.length_a   1.000
_cell.length_b   1.000
_cell.length_c   1.000
_cell.angle_alpha   90.00
_cell.angle_beta   90.00
_cell.angle_gamma   90.00
#
_symmetry.space_group_name_H-M   'P 1'
#
loop_
_entity.id
_entity.type
_entity.pdbx_description
1 polymer ?
#
loop_
_entity_poly.entity_id
_entity_poly.type
_entity_poly.pdbx_seq_one_letter_code
_entity_poly.pdbx_strand_id
1 'polypeptide(L)'
;KKSNKIAILIGMEGLQAIDDNIDDIEKLYSFGVRHASLTWNEENKLATGAKGNIDRGLTEDGAKLIKKMEELGMILDVSHTNEKTFWDICKVATKPFIASHSNCRSLCDVPRNLTDDQLREIAIRNGVVGVNSYEEFVSSDLEKRTVEHLVDHIDHMVEVMGIDHIGLGFDFAEYLNADTLKHYANTYTYGVRGLEDTTKAKNIISVLEKRGYSKEDIEKI
;
A
#
# COMPACT_ATOMS: atom_id res chain seq x y z
N LYS A 1 -11.94 -19.90 -1.67
CA LYS A 1 -12.06 -20.19 -3.13
C LYS A 1 -13.22 -21.19 -3.42
N LYS A 2 -14.49 -20.81 -3.11
CA LYS A 2 -15.65 -21.70 -3.37
C LYS A 2 -16.58 -21.22 -4.50
N SER A 3 -16.23 -20.12 -5.20
CA SER A 3 -17.02 -19.63 -6.34
C SER A 3 -16.09 -19.05 -7.40
N ASN A 4 -16.47 -19.17 -8.68
CA ASN A 4 -15.79 -18.51 -9.81
C ASN A 4 -16.08 -17.00 -9.88
N LYS A 5 -16.23 -16.32 -8.74
CA LYS A 5 -16.55 -14.89 -8.65
C LYS A 5 -15.32 -14.12 -8.16
N ILE A 6 -15.14 -12.93 -8.72
CA ILE A 6 -14.17 -11.94 -8.24
C ILE A 6 -14.85 -11.15 -7.12
N ALA A 7 -14.17 -11.02 -5.98
CA ALA A 7 -14.57 -10.12 -4.92
C ALA A 7 -13.94 -8.74 -5.16
N ILE A 8 -14.74 -7.68 -5.04
CA ILE A 8 -14.27 -6.29 -5.16
C ILE A 8 -14.46 -5.63 -3.81
N LEU A 9 -13.41 -5.01 -3.29
CA LEU A 9 -13.44 -4.11 -2.14
C LEU A 9 -13.30 -2.66 -2.63
N ILE A 10 -14.17 -1.78 -2.12
CA ILE A 10 -14.02 -0.34 -2.32
C ILE A 10 -13.09 0.18 -1.24
N GLY A 11 -11.97 0.77 -1.65
CA GLY A 11 -11.02 1.46 -0.79
C GLY A 11 -11.13 2.97 -0.92
N MET A 12 -10.70 3.69 0.13
CA MET A 12 -10.55 5.13 0.12
C MET A 12 -9.13 5.50 0.54
N GLU A 13 -8.45 6.21 -0.34
CA GLU A 13 -7.08 6.65 -0.12
C GLU A 13 -7.09 8.08 0.46
N GLY A 14 -6.77 8.17 1.75
CA GLY A 14 -6.86 9.40 2.52
C GLY A 14 -8.27 9.77 2.98
N LEU A 15 -8.41 10.02 4.27
CA LEU A 15 -9.68 10.36 4.92
C LEU A 15 -9.79 11.84 5.28
N GLN A 16 -9.04 12.74 4.60
CA GLN A 16 -9.12 14.19 4.82
C GLN A 16 -10.53 14.76 4.58
N ALA A 17 -11.37 14.08 3.78
CA ALA A 17 -12.75 14.51 3.52
C ALA A 17 -13.67 14.40 4.75
N ILE A 18 -13.29 13.61 5.76
CA ILE A 18 -14.07 13.40 6.98
C ILE A 18 -13.29 13.80 8.25
N ASP A 19 -12.14 14.44 8.13
CA ASP A 19 -11.28 14.77 9.28
C ASP A 19 -11.86 15.87 10.18
N ASP A 20 -12.90 16.58 9.74
CA ASP A 20 -13.73 17.49 10.57
C ASP A 20 -14.81 16.76 11.39
N ASN A 21 -15.23 15.57 10.92
CA ASN A 21 -16.22 14.74 11.60
C ASN A 21 -15.97 13.26 11.35
N ILE A 22 -15.23 12.63 12.26
CA ILE A 22 -14.84 11.22 12.14
C ILE A 22 -16.02 10.23 12.16
N ASP A 23 -17.22 10.67 12.60
CA ASP A 23 -18.42 9.83 12.59
C ASP A 23 -18.92 9.59 11.15
N ASP A 24 -18.51 10.41 10.20
CA ASP A 24 -18.85 10.22 8.79
C ASP A 24 -18.21 8.95 8.17
N ILE A 25 -17.31 8.26 8.89
CA ILE A 25 -16.81 6.94 8.50
C ILE A 25 -17.96 5.92 8.36
N GLU A 26 -19.02 6.05 9.16
CA GLU A 26 -20.22 5.20 9.08
C GLU A 26 -20.97 5.42 7.77
N LYS A 27 -20.98 6.66 7.25
CA LYS A 27 -21.55 6.97 5.93
C LYS A 27 -20.73 6.31 4.82
N LEU A 28 -19.40 6.44 4.89
CA LEU A 28 -18.51 5.78 3.92
C LEU A 28 -18.70 4.26 3.94
N TYR A 29 -18.81 3.67 5.13
CA TYR A 29 -19.11 2.25 5.29
C TYR A 29 -20.46 1.88 4.67
N SER A 30 -21.50 2.70 4.85
CA SER A 30 -22.83 2.48 4.27
C SER A 30 -22.83 2.55 2.73
N PHE A 31 -21.92 3.34 2.14
CA PHE A 31 -21.70 3.39 0.68
C PHE A 31 -20.87 2.22 0.15
N GLY A 32 -20.40 1.32 1.02
CA GLY A 32 -19.67 0.12 0.63
C GLY A 32 -18.16 0.19 0.78
N VAL A 33 -17.60 1.29 1.29
CA VAL A 33 -16.15 1.37 1.61
C VAL A 33 -15.82 0.37 2.69
N ARG A 34 -14.76 -0.41 2.49
CA ARG A 34 -14.32 -1.48 3.43
C ARG A 34 -12.86 -1.39 3.81
N HIS A 35 -12.12 -0.48 3.20
CA HIS A 35 -10.71 -0.27 3.39
C HIS A 35 -10.41 1.22 3.26
N ALA A 36 -9.56 1.78 4.12
CA ALA A 36 -9.14 3.17 4.01
C ALA A 36 -7.78 3.44 4.66
N SER A 37 -7.00 4.36 4.07
CA SER A 37 -5.84 4.99 4.69
C SER A 37 -6.23 6.32 5.35
N LEU A 38 -5.56 6.69 6.46
CA LEU A 38 -5.86 7.94 7.18
C LEU A 38 -5.40 9.17 6.38
N THR A 39 -4.29 9.04 5.65
CA THR A 39 -3.65 10.13 4.90
C THR A 39 -3.37 9.70 3.47
N TRP A 40 -3.23 10.68 2.60
CA TRP A 40 -2.39 10.58 1.42
C TRP A 40 -0.96 11.01 1.79
N ASN A 41 -0.24 11.75 0.97
CA ASN A 41 1.16 12.11 1.23
C ASN A 41 1.36 13.21 2.27
N GLU A 42 0.38 14.09 2.41
CA GLU A 42 0.42 15.26 3.29
C GLU A 42 -0.08 14.91 4.70
N GLU A 43 -0.06 15.89 5.59
CA GLU A 43 -0.72 15.81 6.88
C GLU A 43 -2.17 16.32 6.80
N ASN A 44 -3.02 15.73 7.63
CA ASN A 44 -4.38 16.18 7.86
C ASN A 44 -4.70 16.19 9.39
N LYS A 45 -5.96 16.35 9.79
CA LYS A 45 -6.33 16.34 11.22
C LYS A 45 -6.19 14.99 11.90
N LEU A 46 -6.08 13.88 11.12
CA LEU A 46 -6.04 12.52 11.64
C LEU A 46 -4.59 12.01 11.85
N ALA A 47 -3.72 12.30 10.91
CA ALA A 47 -2.36 11.75 10.90
C ALA A 47 -1.43 12.54 9.96
N THR A 48 -0.19 12.06 9.83
CA THR A 48 0.81 12.63 8.94
C THR A 48 1.24 11.60 7.88
N GLY A 49 1.15 12.02 6.62
CA GLY A 49 1.61 11.24 5.47
C GLY A 49 3.12 11.34 5.24
N ALA A 50 3.61 10.57 4.28
CA ALA A 50 5.04 10.38 4.00
C ALA A 50 5.80 11.66 3.60
N LYS A 51 5.10 12.69 3.13
CA LYS A 51 5.67 14.01 2.77
C LYS A 51 5.40 15.10 3.81
N GLY A 52 4.67 14.79 4.89
CA GLY A 52 4.38 15.72 5.97
C GLY A 52 5.52 15.85 7.00
N ASN A 53 5.24 16.52 8.10
CA ASN A 53 6.21 16.72 9.18
C ASN A 53 6.64 15.37 9.80
N ILE A 54 7.92 15.07 9.75
CA ILE A 54 8.50 13.81 10.23
C ILE A 54 8.29 13.60 11.75
N ASP A 55 8.21 14.68 12.53
CA ASP A 55 8.05 14.62 13.98
C ASP A 55 6.59 14.53 14.43
N ARG A 56 5.63 14.72 13.51
CA ARG A 56 4.20 14.58 13.76
C ARG A 56 3.72 13.21 13.30
N GLY A 57 2.98 12.51 14.15
CA GLY A 57 2.43 11.19 13.89
C GLY A 57 0.89 11.17 13.83
N LEU A 58 0.31 10.15 14.47
CA LEU A 58 -1.12 9.97 14.65
C LEU A 58 -1.68 10.96 15.67
N THR A 59 -2.86 11.54 15.41
CA THR A 59 -3.55 12.41 16.34
C THR A 59 -4.53 11.63 17.24
N GLU A 60 -5.10 12.29 18.24
CA GLU A 60 -6.15 11.69 19.07
C GLU A 60 -7.39 11.32 18.24
N ASP A 61 -7.78 12.17 17.29
CA ASP A 61 -8.94 11.90 16.43
C ASP A 61 -8.63 10.77 15.42
N GLY A 62 -7.39 10.71 14.91
CA GLY A 62 -6.93 9.56 14.14
C GLY A 62 -7.01 8.25 14.94
N ALA A 63 -6.60 8.27 16.22
CA ALA A 63 -6.70 7.10 17.09
C ALA A 63 -8.15 6.67 17.39
N LYS A 64 -9.06 7.62 17.56
CA LYS A 64 -10.50 7.34 17.72
C LYS A 64 -11.08 6.77 16.43
N LEU A 65 -10.69 7.31 15.27
CA LEU A 65 -11.17 6.84 13.97
C LEU A 65 -10.72 5.41 13.69
N ILE A 66 -9.48 5.03 14.01
CA ILE A 66 -9.01 3.65 13.89
C ILE A 66 -9.93 2.69 14.66
N LYS A 67 -10.28 3.01 15.90
CA LYS A 67 -11.19 2.18 16.71
C LYS A 67 -12.57 2.02 16.05
N LYS A 68 -13.13 3.12 15.52
CA LYS A 68 -14.39 3.06 14.77
C LYS A 68 -14.29 2.19 13.52
N MET A 69 -13.19 2.31 12.77
CA MET A 69 -12.94 1.45 11.60
C MET A 69 -12.90 -0.03 12.01
N GLU A 70 -12.20 -0.37 13.10
CA GLU A 70 -12.12 -1.73 13.62
C GLU A 70 -13.49 -2.28 14.11
N GLU A 71 -14.31 -1.44 14.75
CA GLU A 71 -15.68 -1.78 15.18
C GLU A 71 -16.58 -2.05 13.97
N LEU A 72 -16.45 -1.29 12.89
CA LEU A 72 -17.17 -1.49 11.64
C LEU A 72 -16.65 -2.69 10.82
N GLY A 73 -15.48 -3.23 11.17
CA GLY A 73 -14.83 -4.28 10.38
C GLY A 73 -14.20 -3.76 9.10
N MET A 74 -13.83 -2.48 9.05
CA MET A 74 -13.04 -1.90 7.97
C MET A 74 -11.56 -2.23 8.12
N ILE A 75 -10.88 -2.40 6.99
CA ILE A 75 -9.43 -2.63 6.95
C ILE A 75 -8.72 -1.27 7.00
N LEU A 76 -7.82 -1.10 7.96
CA LEU A 76 -6.91 0.04 8.01
C LEU A 76 -5.76 -0.18 7.04
N ASP A 77 -5.41 0.84 6.28
CA ASP A 77 -4.28 0.87 5.37
C ASP A 77 -3.21 1.86 5.87
N VAL A 78 -1.97 1.39 5.97
CA VAL A 78 -0.84 2.21 6.39
C VAL A 78 0.01 2.72 5.22
N SER A 79 -0.37 2.41 3.98
CA SER A 79 0.23 3.06 2.81
C SER A 79 0.09 4.58 2.93
N HIS A 80 1.10 5.32 2.48
CA HIS A 80 1.21 6.76 2.60
C HIS A 80 1.52 7.34 4.00
N THR A 81 1.47 6.56 5.08
CA THR A 81 1.84 7.10 6.40
C THR A 81 3.34 7.41 6.48
N ASN A 82 3.72 8.45 7.22
CA ASN A 82 5.12 8.59 7.63
C ASN A 82 5.46 7.54 8.70
N GLU A 83 6.76 7.36 8.97
CA GLU A 83 7.23 6.33 9.90
C GLU A 83 6.68 6.54 11.32
N LYS A 84 6.60 7.78 11.79
CA LYS A 84 6.05 8.08 13.11
C LYS A 84 4.56 7.71 13.21
N THR A 85 3.76 8.04 12.21
CA THR A 85 2.34 7.65 12.14
C THR A 85 2.20 6.13 12.15
N PHE A 86 3.04 5.41 11.38
CA PHE A 86 3.04 3.96 11.37
C PHE A 86 3.21 3.37 12.77
N TRP A 87 4.26 3.80 13.49
CA TRP A 87 4.52 3.30 14.85
C TRP A 87 3.48 3.74 15.89
N ASP A 88 2.87 4.91 15.71
CA ASP A 88 1.76 5.34 16.56
C ASP A 88 0.49 4.50 16.29
N ILE A 89 0.21 4.14 15.01
CA ILE A 89 -0.85 3.19 14.64
C ILE A 89 -0.62 1.83 15.32
N CYS A 90 0.61 1.33 15.32
CA CYS A 90 0.96 0.06 15.98
C CYS A 90 0.62 0.04 17.47
N LYS A 91 0.61 1.19 18.15
CA LYS A 91 0.23 1.30 19.57
C LYS A 91 -1.28 1.26 19.80
N VAL A 92 -2.06 1.62 18.78
CA VAL A 92 -3.53 1.81 18.87
C VAL A 92 -4.30 0.67 18.24
N ALA A 93 -3.87 0.21 17.06
CA ALA A 93 -4.56 -0.81 16.29
C ALA A 93 -4.53 -2.18 16.98
N THR A 94 -5.70 -2.82 17.07
CA THR A 94 -5.90 -4.14 17.69
C THR A 94 -6.20 -5.24 16.67
N LYS A 95 -6.52 -4.86 15.43
CA LYS A 95 -6.78 -5.75 14.31
C LYS A 95 -5.62 -5.76 13.33
N PRO A 96 -5.50 -6.79 12.47
CA PRO A 96 -4.61 -6.73 11.33
C PRO A 96 -4.87 -5.50 10.46
N PHE A 97 -3.79 -4.90 9.94
CA PHE A 97 -3.87 -3.82 8.96
C PHE A 97 -2.96 -4.15 7.78
N ILE A 98 -3.10 -3.44 6.68
CA ILE A 98 -2.34 -3.68 5.45
C ILE A 98 -1.55 -2.44 5.05
N ALA A 99 -0.53 -2.65 4.22
CA ALA A 99 -0.02 -1.62 3.33
C ALA A 99 -0.44 -2.02 1.91
N SER A 100 -1.49 -1.39 1.40
CA SER A 100 -2.10 -1.80 0.14
C SER A 100 -1.17 -1.68 -1.06
N HIS A 101 -0.21 -0.72 -1.02
CA HIS A 101 0.76 -0.46 -2.09
C HIS A 101 2.03 0.21 -1.55
N SER A 102 3.04 -0.59 -1.22
CA SER A 102 4.34 -0.12 -0.70
C SER A 102 5.45 -1.11 -1.05
N ASN A 103 6.70 -0.61 -1.13
CA ASN A 103 7.88 -1.43 -1.43
C ASN A 103 8.89 -1.44 -0.27
N CYS A 104 10.11 -1.97 -0.50
CA CYS A 104 11.14 -2.12 0.52
C CYS A 104 12.09 -0.92 0.51
N ARG A 105 12.26 -0.23 1.65
CA ARG A 105 13.16 0.90 1.79
C ARG A 105 14.63 0.50 1.66
N SER A 106 14.99 -0.71 2.05
CA SER A 106 16.33 -1.26 1.91
C SER A 106 16.80 -1.37 0.45
N LEU A 107 15.87 -1.50 -0.52
CA LEU A 107 16.17 -1.56 -1.95
C LEU A 107 16.03 -0.21 -2.64
N CYS A 108 15.11 0.63 -2.19
CA CYS A 108 14.92 1.98 -2.70
C CYS A 108 14.53 2.91 -1.56
N ASP A 109 15.47 3.75 -1.11
CA ASP A 109 15.32 4.62 0.06
C ASP A 109 14.47 5.85 -0.26
N VAL A 110 13.16 5.65 -0.25
CA VAL A 110 12.16 6.71 -0.38
C VAL A 110 11.14 6.62 0.77
N PRO A 111 10.57 7.74 1.23
CA PRO A 111 9.67 7.77 2.39
C PRO A 111 8.41 6.90 2.25
N ARG A 112 7.99 6.59 1.02
CA ARG A 112 6.83 5.75 0.72
C ARG A 112 7.10 4.25 0.89
N ASN A 113 8.36 3.85 0.92
CA ASN A 113 8.77 2.47 1.12
C ASN A 113 8.92 2.13 2.60
N LEU A 114 8.62 0.89 2.95
CA LEU A 114 8.63 0.38 4.32
C LEU A 114 10.03 -0.11 4.71
N THR A 115 10.43 0.15 5.94
CA THR A 115 11.62 -0.46 6.53
C THR A 115 11.37 -1.95 6.83
N ASP A 116 12.43 -2.74 6.97
CA ASP A 116 12.31 -4.15 7.32
C ASP A 116 11.58 -4.37 8.66
N ASP A 117 11.73 -3.46 9.62
CA ASP A 117 11.03 -3.53 10.89
C ASP A 117 9.53 -3.27 10.73
N GLN A 118 9.13 -2.36 9.82
CA GLN A 118 7.73 -2.15 9.48
C GLN A 118 7.13 -3.36 8.75
N LEU A 119 7.89 -3.98 7.83
CA LEU A 119 7.48 -5.21 7.14
C LEU A 119 7.24 -6.34 8.16
N ARG A 120 8.17 -6.56 9.09
CA ARG A 120 8.03 -7.56 10.16
C ARG A 120 6.82 -7.29 11.05
N GLU A 121 6.59 -6.04 11.43
CA GLU A 121 5.45 -5.66 12.28
C GLU A 121 4.11 -5.94 11.59
N ILE A 122 3.99 -5.66 10.28
CA ILE A 122 2.79 -6.00 9.50
C ILE A 122 2.57 -7.51 9.50
N ALA A 123 3.62 -8.32 9.27
CA ALA A 123 3.52 -9.78 9.26
C ALA A 123 3.13 -10.35 10.64
N ILE A 124 3.75 -9.88 11.73
CA ILE A 124 3.43 -10.30 13.12
C ILE A 124 1.95 -10.07 13.43
N ARG A 125 1.34 -9.04 12.83
CA ARG A 125 -0.09 -8.73 12.96
C ARG A 125 -0.99 -9.46 11.97
N ASN A 126 -0.45 -10.40 11.19
CA ASN A 126 -1.18 -11.08 10.11
C ASN A 126 -1.70 -10.11 9.03
N GLY A 127 -1.01 -9.02 8.80
CA GLY A 127 -1.27 -8.09 7.71
C GLY A 127 -0.64 -8.52 6.41
N VAL A 128 -0.84 -7.73 5.37
CA VAL A 128 -0.33 -7.96 4.00
C VAL A 128 0.25 -6.66 3.46
N VAL A 129 1.32 -6.77 2.67
CA VAL A 129 1.89 -5.66 1.89
C VAL A 129 1.68 -5.93 0.41
N GLY A 130 0.98 -5.03 -0.27
CA GLY A 130 0.85 -5.02 -1.73
C GLY A 130 2.05 -4.33 -2.38
N VAL A 131 2.70 -5.02 -3.30
CA VAL A 131 3.87 -4.49 -4.03
C VAL A 131 3.44 -3.44 -5.05
N ASN A 132 3.99 -2.22 -4.95
CA ASN A 132 3.63 -1.08 -5.79
C ASN A 132 4.48 -1.02 -7.07
N SER A 133 3.83 -0.84 -8.23
CA SER A 133 4.52 -0.74 -9.51
C SER A 133 5.02 0.67 -9.87
N TYR A 134 4.78 1.69 -9.03
CA TYR A 134 5.26 3.04 -9.28
C TYR A 134 6.78 3.06 -9.35
N GLU A 135 7.31 3.49 -10.50
CA GLU A 135 8.70 3.29 -10.87
C GLU A 135 9.72 3.92 -9.91
N GLU A 136 9.40 5.08 -9.30
CA GLU A 136 10.29 5.77 -8.35
C GLU A 136 10.40 5.04 -7.01
N PHE A 137 9.47 4.12 -6.70
CA PHE A 137 9.52 3.31 -5.48
C PHE A 137 10.30 2.01 -5.68
N VAL A 138 10.56 1.65 -6.95
CA VAL A 138 11.32 0.45 -7.29
C VAL A 138 12.82 0.74 -7.33
N SER A 139 13.24 1.82 -7.98
CA SER A 139 14.66 2.16 -8.02
C SER A 139 14.89 3.66 -8.29
N SER A 140 15.96 4.20 -7.67
CA SER A 140 16.54 5.50 -8.05
C SER A 140 17.27 5.46 -9.41
N ASP A 141 17.73 4.26 -9.84
CA ASP A 141 18.35 4.03 -11.13
C ASP A 141 17.28 3.78 -12.20
N LEU A 142 17.18 4.66 -13.19
CA LEU A 142 16.19 4.59 -14.26
C LEU A 142 16.25 3.27 -15.06
N GLU A 143 17.44 2.70 -15.22
CA GLU A 143 17.59 1.42 -15.94
C GLU A 143 17.04 0.23 -15.16
N LYS A 144 16.90 0.37 -13.85
CA LYS A 144 16.37 -0.64 -12.94
C LYS A 144 14.88 -0.49 -12.63
N ARG A 145 14.18 0.42 -13.29
CA ARG A 145 12.73 0.59 -13.15
C ARG A 145 12.00 -0.40 -14.05
N THR A 146 12.08 -1.69 -13.72
CA THR A 146 11.51 -2.80 -14.52
C THR A 146 10.77 -3.79 -13.64
N VAL A 147 9.94 -4.64 -14.26
CA VAL A 147 9.22 -5.70 -13.57
C VAL A 147 10.18 -6.69 -12.86
N GLU A 148 11.37 -6.92 -13.42
CA GLU A 148 12.38 -7.79 -12.80
C GLU A 148 12.87 -7.21 -11.48
N HIS A 149 13.12 -5.88 -11.41
CA HIS A 149 13.54 -5.21 -10.19
C HIS A 149 12.37 -5.00 -9.21
N LEU A 150 11.12 -4.94 -9.69
CA LEU A 150 9.97 -5.02 -8.81
C LEU A 150 9.91 -6.38 -8.10
N VAL A 151 10.25 -7.47 -8.79
CA VAL A 151 10.32 -8.81 -8.17
C VAL A 151 11.45 -8.89 -7.14
N ASP A 152 12.54 -8.11 -7.24
CA ASP A 152 13.54 -8.02 -6.17
C ASP A 152 12.93 -7.55 -4.84
N HIS A 153 11.93 -6.64 -4.88
CA HIS A 153 11.18 -6.25 -3.69
C HIS A 153 10.31 -7.39 -3.15
N ILE A 154 9.72 -8.21 -4.03
CA ILE A 154 8.97 -9.41 -3.61
C ILE A 154 9.93 -10.40 -2.94
N ASP A 155 11.07 -10.69 -3.55
CA ASP A 155 12.08 -11.60 -3.00
C ASP A 155 12.50 -11.14 -1.59
N HIS A 156 12.78 -9.85 -1.41
CA HIS A 156 13.15 -9.28 -0.12
C HIS A 156 11.99 -9.36 0.90
N MET A 157 10.75 -9.07 0.49
CA MET A 157 9.59 -9.21 1.37
C MET A 157 9.38 -10.68 1.79
N VAL A 158 9.56 -11.64 0.88
CA VAL A 158 9.48 -13.08 1.21
C VAL A 158 10.52 -13.44 2.29
N GLU A 159 11.74 -12.93 2.16
CA GLU A 159 12.79 -13.17 3.15
C GLU A 159 12.47 -12.55 4.52
N VAL A 160 11.92 -11.32 4.55
CA VAL A 160 11.71 -10.56 5.78
C VAL A 160 10.42 -10.93 6.50
N MET A 161 9.34 -11.19 5.78
CA MET A 161 7.99 -11.31 6.35
C MET A 161 7.25 -12.60 5.96
N GLY A 162 7.77 -13.36 5.00
CA GLY A 162 7.15 -14.59 4.51
C GLY A 162 6.12 -14.36 3.42
N ILE A 163 5.98 -15.35 2.54
CA ILE A 163 5.16 -15.26 1.32
C ILE A 163 3.65 -15.07 1.59
N ASP A 164 3.15 -15.52 2.73
CA ASP A 164 1.74 -15.43 3.09
C ASP A 164 1.28 -13.99 3.43
N HIS A 165 2.22 -13.04 3.49
CA HIS A 165 2.01 -11.64 3.83
C HIS A 165 2.23 -10.68 2.66
N ILE A 166 2.31 -11.20 1.43
CA ILE A 166 2.58 -10.41 0.23
C ILE A 166 1.38 -10.46 -0.70
N GLY A 167 1.11 -9.36 -1.36
CA GLY A 167 0.09 -9.24 -2.40
C GLY A 167 0.52 -8.28 -3.50
N LEU A 168 -0.28 -8.15 -4.52
CA LEU A 168 -0.05 -7.24 -5.64
C LEU A 168 -0.87 -5.97 -5.43
N GLY A 169 -0.19 -4.84 -5.24
CA GLY A 169 -0.74 -3.51 -5.04
C GLY A 169 -0.22 -2.54 -6.08
N PHE A 170 -0.38 -2.86 -7.36
CA PHE A 170 0.30 -2.19 -8.48
C PHE A 170 0.00 -0.70 -8.60
N ASP A 171 -1.16 -0.25 -8.12
CA ASP A 171 -1.53 1.16 -8.14
C ASP A 171 -1.59 1.72 -9.58
N PHE A 172 -2.17 0.96 -10.50
CA PHE A 172 -2.29 1.37 -11.90
C PHE A 172 -3.13 2.63 -12.06
N ALA A 173 -2.64 3.57 -12.86
CA ALA A 173 -3.22 4.89 -13.05
C ALA A 173 -3.53 5.24 -14.52
N GLU A 174 -3.64 4.24 -15.41
CA GLU A 174 -3.92 4.45 -16.85
C GLU A 174 -5.27 5.11 -17.14
N TYR A 175 -6.17 5.14 -16.14
CA TYR A 175 -7.44 5.88 -16.23
C TYR A 175 -7.27 7.40 -16.13
N LEU A 176 -6.11 7.87 -15.66
CA LEU A 176 -5.77 9.29 -15.60
C LEU A 176 -5.25 9.75 -16.95
N ASN A 177 -5.68 10.92 -17.39
CA ASN A 177 -5.12 11.53 -18.60
C ASN A 177 -3.69 12.06 -18.36
N ALA A 178 -2.94 12.29 -19.45
CA ALA A 178 -1.54 12.71 -19.38
C ALA A 178 -1.31 14.02 -18.59
N ASP A 179 -2.27 14.96 -18.62
CA ASP A 179 -2.13 16.22 -17.86
C ASP A 179 -2.33 16.00 -16.36
N THR A 180 -3.23 15.12 -15.98
CA THR A 180 -3.42 14.71 -14.59
C THR A 180 -2.21 13.93 -14.07
N LEU A 181 -1.68 13.00 -14.86
CA LEU A 181 -0.48 12.22 -14.50
C LEU A 181 0.73 13.09 -14.20
N LYS A 182 0.94 14.20 -14.93
CA LYS A 182 2.04 15.15 -14.68
C LYS A 182 2.00 15.79 -13.30
N HIS A 183 0.84 15.85 -12.65
CA HIS A 183 0.72 16.36 -11.28
C HIS A 183 1.11 15.34 -10.21
N TYR A 184 1.07 14.05 -10.54
CA TYR A 184 1.32 12.96 -9.61
C TYR A 184 2.64 12.23 -9.86
N ALA A 185 3.14 12.24 -11.09
CA ALA A 185 4.37 11.57 -11.50
C ALA A 185 5.29 12.53 -12.25
N ASN A 186 6.60 12.44 -11.99
CA ASN A 186 7.61 13.21 -12.71
C ASN A 186 7.83 12.70 -14.14
N THR A 187 7.26 11.56 -14.50
CA THR A 187 7.38 10.88 -15.79
C THR A 187 6.01 10.65 -16.42
N TYR A 188 5.98 10.43 -17.75
CA TYR A 188 4.75 10.09 -18.48
C TYR A 188 4.30 8.64 -18.25
N THR A 189 5.13 7.81 -17.64
CA THR A 189 4.86 6.42 -17.28
C THR A 189 4.73 6.33 -15.76
N TYR A 190 3.65 5.74 -15.28
CA TYR A 190 3.42 5.57 -13.85
C TYR A 190 3.99 4.23 -13.34
N GLY A 191 3.92 3.19 -14.16
CA GLY A 191 4.41 1.86 -13.81
C GLY A 191 5.79 1.56 -14.39
N VAL A 192 6.49 0.63 -13.78
CA VAL A 192 7.78 0.13 -14.26
C VAL A 192 7.67 -0.49 -15.65
N ARG A 193 8.79 -0.50 -16.40
CA ARG A 193 8.85 -1.17 -17.70
C ARG A 193 8.42 -2.65 -17.59
N GLY A 194 7.46 -3.03 -18.41
CA GLY A 194 6.85 -4.36 -18.41
C GLY A 194 5.59 -4.48 -17.53
N LEU A 195 5.22 -3.42 -16.78
CA LEU A 195 4.04 -3.34 -15.93
C LEU A 195 3.43 -1.93 -15.97
N GLU A 196 3.31 -1.32 -17.14
CA GLU A 196 2.89 0.07 -17.29
C GLU A 196 1.38 0.26 -17.11
N ASP A 197 0.59 -0.81 -17.26
CA ASP A 197 -0.87 -0.78 -17.18
C ASP A 197 -1.47 -2.16 -16.82
N THR A 198 -2.79 -2.21 -16.57
CA THR A 198 -3.50 -3.42 -16.18
C THR A 198 -3.41 -4.56 -17.21
N THR A 199 -3.23 -4.26 -18.51
CA THR A 199 -3.11 -5.29 -19.55
C THR A 199 -1.82 -6.11 -19.42
N LYS A 200 -0.81 -5.53 -18.76
CA LYS A 200 0.52 -6.12 -18.54
C LYS A 200 0.68 -6.76 -17.15
N ALA A 201 -0.35 -6.71 -16.30
CA ALA A 201 -0.30 -7.24 -14.93
C ALA A 201 0.21 -8.69 -14.86
N LYS A 202 -0.10 -9.52 -15.86
CA LYS A 202 0.34 -10.92 -15.93
C LYS A 202 1.83 -11.10 -16.19
N ASN A 203 2.55 -10.07 -16.62
CA ASN A 203 3.98 -10.19 -16.92
C ASN A 203 4.79 -10.55 -15.67
N ILE A 204 4.34 -10.14 -14.48
CA ILE A 204 5.00 -10.50 -13.22
C ILE A 204 5.07 -12.00 -13.00
N ILE A 205 4.05 -12.76 -13.45
CA ILE A 205 3.99 -14.22 -13.29
C ILE A 205 5.22 -14.87 -13.94
N SER A 206 5.55 -14.47 -15.17
CA SER A 206 6.68 -15.05 -15.90
C SER A 206 8.03 -14.71 -15.24
N VAL A 207 8.13 -13.60 -14.52
CA VAL A 207 9.35 -13.24 -13.79
C VAL A 207 9.44 -14.04 -12.48
N LEU A 208 8.34 -14.20 -11.75
CA LEU A 208 8.28 -15.05 -10.55
C LEU A 208 8.64 -16.51 -10.89
N GLU A 209 8.09 -17.06 -11.97
CA GLU A 209 8.44 -18.41 -12.44
C GLU A 209 9.95 -18.54 -12.74
N LYS A 210 10.57 -17.57 -13.41
CA LYS A 210 12.01 -17.53 -13.67
C LYS A 210 12.86 -17.44 -12.41
N ARG A 211 12.33 -16.83 -11.33
CA ARG A 211 12.97 -16.75 -10.00
C ARG A 211 12.81 -18.05 -9.20
N GLY A 212 12.02 -19.01 -9.69
CA GLY A 212 11.84 -20.31 -9.06
C GLY A 212 10.65 -20.41 -8.11
N TYR A 213 9.77 -19.43 -8.12
CA TYR A 213 8.49 -19.53 -7.36
C TYR A 213 7.64 -20.65 -7.96
N SER A 214 7.12 -21.51 -7.09
CA SER A 214 6.17 -22.54 -7.50
C SER A 214 4.83 -21.91 -7.88
N LYS A 215 4.00 -22.66 -8.60
CA LYS A 215 2.64 -22.20 -8.91
C LYS A 215 1.84 -21.91 -7.64
N GLU A 216 2.04 -22.71 -6.59
CA GLU A 216 1.39 -22.52 -5.29
C GLU A 216 1.83 -21.21 -4.63
N ASP A 217 3.12 -20.88 -4.71
CA ASP A 217 3.66 -19.61 -4.19
C ASP A 217 3.11 -18.41 -4.95
N ILE A 218 3.02 -18.48 -6.28
CA ILE A 218 2.46 -17.43 -7.13
C ILE A 218 0.96 -17.24 -6.87
N GLU A 219 0.24 -18.30 -6.53
CA GLU A 219 -1.19 -18.21 -6.15
C GLU A 219 -1.43 -17.57 -4.77
N LYS A 220 -0.40 -17.47 -3.92
CA LYS A 220 -0.45 -16.79 -2.63
C LYS A 220 -0.24 -15.28 -2.77
N ILE A 221 0.70 -14.88 -3.63
CA ILE A 221 0.98 -13.49 -3.97
C ILE A 221 -0.16 -12.91 -4.82
#